data_77b6e62988e438814af3c88eb3867832
#
_entry.id   77b6e62988e438814af3c88eb3867832
#
_cell.length_a   1.000
_cell.length_b   1.000
_cell.length_c   1.000
_cell.angle_alpha   90.00
_cell.angle_beta   90.00
_cell.angle_gamma   90.00
#
_symmetry.space_group_name_H-M   'P 1'
#
loop_
_entity.id
_entity.type
_entity.pdbx_description
1 polymer ?
#
loop_
_entity_poly.entity_id
_entity_poly.type
_entity_poly.pdbx_seq_one_letter_code
_entity_poly.pdbx_strand_id
1 'polypeptide(L)'
;MAPRRAYSFGSVADQYDAFRPAPPRALADVVGSLQGLDVLEIAAGTGLVTRFLLSLGATMTVVEPDDDMRAVLLRRSPGVSALAGVAEELPFGDASFDLAVTSSAWHWFRQPDATNEIARVLRNDARLLVLANGFDRREPWLADLLALREPDDQSDVAKRAHEAEDDLTGSFVDVATIMIPWTWSRSHEQIVRLFSTYSGVITMSAHERDQAEELVRKQLRGHSTSDTFDVPMEMRGLRAIRPARHMVRRR
;
A
#
# COMPACT_ATOMS: atom_id res chain seq x y z
N MET A 1 16.24 11.12 -3.98
CA MET A 1 15.11 11.62 -4.81
C MET A 1 14.31 10.39 -5.22
N ALA A 2 13.05 10.28 -4.84
CA ALA A 2 12.21 9.13 -5.22
C ALA A 2 12.09 9.03 -6.76
N PRO A 3 11.94 7.81 -7.32
CA PRO A 3 11.86 7.64 -8.76
C PRO A 3 10.65 8.42 -9.33
N ARG A 4 10.78 8.94 -10.56
CA ARG A 4 9.73 9.72 -11.26
C ARG A 4 8.35 9.05 -11.23
N ARG A 5 8.30 7.71 -11.21
CA ARG A 5 7.07 6.90 -11.15
C ARG A 5 6.33 7.05 -9.81
N ALA A 6 7.02 7.33 -8.70
CA ALA A 6 6.37 7.51 -7.39
C ALA A 6 5.42 8.72 -7.35
N TYR A 7 5.62 9.71 -8.21
CA TYR A 7 4.81 10.93 -8.31
C TYR A 7 3.87 10.95 -9.53
N SER A 8 3.64 9.82 -10.18
CA SER A 8 2.75 9.77 -11.35
C SER A 8 1.28 9.60 -10.99
N PHE A 9 0.99 9.21 -9.76
CA PHE A 9 -0.36 8.82 -9.33
C PHE A 9 -1.33 10.00 -9.20
N GLY A 10 -0.83 11.21 -8.90
CA GLY A 10 -1.66 12.41 -8.77
C GLY A 10 -2.53 12.68 -9.99
N SER A 11 -2.00 12.46 -11.19
CA SER A 11 -2.73 12.65 -12.45
C SER A 11 -3.99 11.77 -12.60
N VAL A 12 -4.10 10.71 -11.81
CA VAL A 12 -5.22 9.75 -11.81
C VAL A 12 -5.81 9.53 -10.42
N ALA A 13 -5.63 10.47 -9.48
CA ALA A 13 -5.97 10.29 -8.07
C ALA A 13 -7.44 9.90 -7.81
N ASP A 14 -8.40 10.53 -8.50
CA ASP A 14 -9.82 10.17 -8.38
C ASP A 14 -10.12 8.77 -8.95
N GLN A 15 -9.48 8.37 -10.05
CA GLN A 15 -9.60 7.00 -10.58
C GLN A 15 -8.94 5.99 -9.66
N TYR A 16 -7.79 6.33 -9.10
CA TYR A 16 -7.11 5.51 -8.10
C TYR A 16 -8.04 5.22 -6.91
N ASP A 17 -8.66 6.25 -6.34
CA ASP A 17 -9.61 6.10 -5.23
C ASP A 17 -10.84 5.26 -5.58
N ALA A 18 -11.35 5.40 -6.80
CA ALA A 18 -12.55 4.71 -7.26
C ALA A 18 -12.32 3.22 -7.57
N PHE A 19 -11.13 2.86 -8.09
CA PHE A 19 -10.90 1.52 -8.67
C PHE A 19 -9.88 0.68 -7.91
N ARG A 20 -9.03 1.25 -7.05
CA ARG A 20 -8.13 0.44 -6.22
C ARG A 20 -8.88 -0.29 -5.12
N PRO A 21 -8.49 -1.54 -4.82
CA PRO A 21 -9.13 -2.31 -3.75
C PRO A 21 -8.84 -1.71 -2.38
N ALA A 22 -9.89 -1.45 -1.59
CA ALA A 22 -9.75 -1.18 -0.18
C ALA A 22 -9.19 -2.43 0.56
N PRO A 23 -8.63 -2.27 1.78
CA PRO A 23 -8.23 -3.40 2.59
C PRO A 23 -9.38 -4.39 2.83
N PRO A 24 -9.11 -5.71 2.85
CA PRO A 24 -10.11 -6.69 3.23
C PRO A 24 -10.51 -6.54 4.70
N ARG A 25 -11.77 -6.84 5.02
CA ARG A 25 -12.28 -6.76 6.41
C ARG A 25 -11.47 -7.60 7.40
N ALA A 26 -10.95 -8.74 6.96
CA ALA A 26 -10.13 -9.63 7.77
C ALA A 26 -8.80 -8.99 8.24
N LEU A 27 -8.37 -7.87 7.65
CA LEU A 27 -7.25 -7.10 8.19
C LEU A 27 -7.54 -6.61 9.62
N ALA A 28 -8.81 -6.39 10.00
CA ALA A 28 -9.18 -5.99 11.34
C ALA A 28 -8.73 -6.99 12.41
N ASP A 29 -8.73 -8.29 12.09
CA ASP A 29 -8.29 -9.35 13.02
C ASP A 29 -6.77 -9.28 13.29
N VAL A 30 -6.00 -8.80 12.30
CA VAL A 30 -4.54 -8.60 12.42
C VAL A 30 -4.21 -7.31 13.18
N VAL A 31 -4.93 -6.25 12.87
CA VAL A 31 -4.70 -4.91 13.43
C VAL A 31 -5.22 -4.81 14.86
N GLY A 32 -6.37 -5.41 15.13
CA GLY A 32 -7.10 -5.30 16.40
C GLY A 32 -7.80 -3.96 16.57
N SER A 33 -8.30 -3.69 17.76
CA SER A 33 -8.91 -2.40 18.08
C SER A 33 -7.85 -1.30 18.10
N LEU A 34 -8.17 -0.16 17.48
CA LEU A 34 -7.33 1.03 17.45
C LEU A 34 -7.91 2.18 18.30
N GLN A 35 -8.90 1.89 19.12
CA GLN A 35 -9.56 2.89 19.95
C GLN A 35 -8.57 3.60 20.86
N GLY A 36 -8.43 4.91 20.68
CA GLY A 36 -7.55 5.76 21.48
C GLY A 36 -6.07 5.68 21.12
N LEU A 37 -5.71 4.98 20.02
CA LEU A 37 -4.34 4.94 19.54
C LEU A 37 -4.07 6.06 18.52
N ASP A 38 -2.89 6.65 18.61
CA ASP A 38 -2.33 7.57 17.63
C ASP A 38 -1.69 6.75 16.50
N VAL A 39 -2.26 6.82 15.31
CA VAL A 39 -1.83 6.02 14.16
C VAL A 39 -1.29 6.92 13.06
N LEU A 40 -0.08 6.62 12.59
CA LEU A 40 0.56 7.25 11.44
C LEU A 40 0.40 6.37 10.20
N GLU A 41 -0.15 6.91 9.11
CA GLU A 41 -0.05 6.29 7.80
C GLU A 41 0.94 7.04 6.92
N ILE A 42 1.90 6.32 6.33
CA ILE A 42 2.98 6.88 5.53
C ILE A 42 2.76 6.51 4.06
N ALA A 43 2.83 7.51 3.16
CA ALA A 43 2.45 7.41 1.77
C ALA A 43 0.99 6.93 1.62
N ALA A 44 0.08 7.67 2.26
CA ALA A 44 -1.32 7.29 2.41
C ALA A 44 -2.13 7.30 1.11
N GLY A 45 -1.61 7.93 0.05
CA GLY A 45 -2.28 8.07 -1.23
C GLY A 45 -3.62 8.79 -1.08
N THR A 46 -4.68 8.20 -1.61
CA THR A 46 -6.05 8.71 -1.50
C THR A 46 -6.77 8.32 -0.19
N GLY A 47 -6.07 7.64 0.74
CA GLY A 47 -6.59 7.29 2.05
C GLY A 47 -7.49 6.04 2.09
N LEU A 48 -7.28 5.06 1.22
CA LEU A 48 -8.02 3.80 1.26
C LEU A 48 -7.78 3.05 2.58
N VAL A 49 -6.53 2.99 3.05
CA VAL A 49 -6.18 2.37 4.34
C VAL A 49 -6.55 3.30 5.49
N THR A 50 -6.39 4.61 5.34
CA THR A 50 -6.83 5.62 6.33
C THR A 50 -8.29 5.40 6.74
N ARG A 51 -9.20 5.30 5.75
CA ARG A 51 -10.64 5.08 5.99
C ARG A 51 -10.91 3.77 6.72
N PHE A 52 -10.18 2.73 6.38
CA PHE A 52 -10.29 1.45 7.06
C PHE A 52 -9.85 1.56 8.54
N LEU A 53 -8.69 2.17 8.82
CA LEU A 53 -8.18 2.32 10.19
C LEU A 53 -9.05 3.25 11.05
N LEU A 54 -9.61 4.32 10.46
CA LEU A 54 -10.62 5.16 11.12
C LEU A 54 -11.84 4.34 11.57
N SER A 55 -12.29 3.38 10.76
CA SER A 55 -13.42 2.50 11.12
C SER A 55 -13.12 1.58 12.29
N LEU A 56 -11.86 1.38 12.65
CA LEU A 56 -11.39 0.62 13.82
C LEU A 56 -11.15 1.50 15.05
N GLY A 57 -11.45 2.81 14.96
CA GLY A 57 -11.36 3.75 16.07
C GLY A 57 -10.02 4.48 16.20
N ALA A 58 -9.15 4.43 15.18
CA ALA A 58 -7.86 5.11 15.19
C ALA A 58 -8.00 6.65 15.20
N THR A 59 -7.09 7.34 15.91
CA THR A 59 -6.80 8.75 15.66
C THR A 59 -5.74 8.82 14.57
N MET A 60 -6.12 9.28 13.36
CA MET A 60 -5.27 9.21 12.19
C MET A 60 -4.49 10.49 11.93
N THR A 61 -3.19 10.36 11.76
CA THR A 61 -2.30 11.32 11.11
C THR A 61 -1.71 10.66 9.88
N VAL A 62 -1.65 11.38 8.76
CA VAL A 62 -1.13 10.81 7.51
C VAL A 62 -0.06 11.71 6.89
N VAL A 63 0.89 11.09 6.20
CA VAL A 63 1.90 11.76 5.39
C VAL A 63 1.77 11.25 3.95
N GLU A 64 1.61 12.19 3.00
CA GLU A 64 1.49 11.89 1.58
C GLU A 64 2.20 13.00 0.79
N PRO A 65 3.24 12.68 -0.01
CA PRO A 65 4.00 13.69 -0.73
C PRO A 65 3.25 14.30 -1.93
N ASP A 66 2.35 13.54 -2.58
CA ASP A 66 1.64 13.98 -3.77
C ASP A 66 0.41 14.83 -3.37
N ASP A 67 0.36 16.08 -3.86
CA ASP A 67 -0.69 17.04 -3.51
C ASP A 67 -2.07 16.62 -4.00
N ASP A 68 -2.19 16.02 -5.18
CA ASP A 68 -3.46 15.61 -5.77
C ASP A 68 -4.01 14.38 -5.03
N MET A 69 -3.15 13.41 -4.71
CA MET A 69 -3.50 12.25 -3.88
C MET A 69 -3.98 12.72 -2.50
N ARG A 70 -3.24 13.63 -1.86
CA ARG A 70 -3.57 14.19 -0.55
C ARG A 70 -4.87 14.99 -0.58
N ALA A 71 -5.16 15.72 -1.67
CA ALA A 71 -6.42 16.43 -1.87
C ALA A 71 -7.62 15.47 -1.94
N VAL A 72 -7.49 14.32 -2.62
CA VAL A 72 -8.53 13.28 -2.62
C VAL A 72 -8.72 12.71 -1.22
N LEU A 73 -7.63 12.40 -0.50
CA LEU A 73 -7.70 11.89 0.88
C LEU A 73 -8.50 12.84 1.78
N LEU A 74 -8.18 14.12 1.77
CA LEU A 74 -8.87 15.12 2.59
C LEU A 74 -10.36 15.26 2.25
N ARG A 75 -10.72 15.17 0.96
CA ARG A 75 -12.13 15.17 0.54
C ARG A 75 -12.88 13.93 1.04
N ARG A 76 -12.21 12.77 1.06
CA ARG A 76 -12.80 11.48 1.43
C ARG A 76 -12.78 11.20 2.94
N SER A 77 -11.87 11.85 3.66
CA SER A 77 -11.66 11.67 5.11
C SER A 77 -11.56 13.03 5.80
N PRO A 78 -12.66 13.80 5.88
CA PRO A 78 -12.64 15.11 6.51
C PRO A 78 -12.27 14.95 7.99
N GLY A 79 -11.39 15.83 8.48
CA GLY A 79 -10.92 15.84 9.87
C GLY A 79 -9.64 15.03 10.12
N VAL A 80 -9.11 14.31 9.12
CA VAL A 80 -7.78 13.68 9.22
C VAL A 80 -6.69 14.74 9.11
N SER A 81 -5.66 14.65 9.96
CA SER A 81 -4.45 15.47 9.83
C SER A 81 -3.59 14.91 8.71
N ALA A 82 -3.50 15.63 7.59
CA ALA A 82 -2.72 15.19 6.41
C ALA A 82 -1.62 16.21 6.10
N LEU A 83 -0.37 15.75 6.17
CA LEU A 83 0.82 16.57 5.92
C LEU A 83 1.52 16.13 4.62
N ALA A 84 2.13 17.08 3.94
CA ALA A 84 3.10 16.79 2.88
C ALA A 84 4.40 16.30 3.53
N GLY A 85 4.98 15.21 3.00
CA GLY A 85 6.25 14.69 3.51
C GLY A 85 6.61 13.34 2.91
N VAL A 86 7.78 12.86 3.23
CA VAL A 86 8.34 11.59 2.78
C VAL A 86 8.72 10.73 3.98
N ALA A 87 8.84 9.42 3.77
CA ALA A 87 9.14 8.47 4.85
C ALA A 87 10.51 8.67 5.50
N GLU A 88 11.44 9.27 4.76
CA GLU A 88 12.82 9.51 5.18
C GLU A 88 13.00 10.75 6.08
N GLU A 89 11.95 11.60 6.17
CA GLU A 89 11.95 12.83 6.96
C GLU A 89 10.52 13.14 7.43
N LEU A 90 10.13 12.55 8.54
CA LEU A 90 8.78 12.69 9.10
C LEU A 90 8.67 13.93 10.01
N PRO A 91 7.71 14.83 9.79
CA PRO A 91 7.61 16.10 10.53
C PRO A 91 7.01 15.93 11.94
N PHE A 92 7.49 14.91 12.67
CA PHE A 92 6.98 14.58 14.02
C PHE A 92 8.13 14.41 15.01
N GLY A 93 7.84 14.62 16.29
CA GLY A 93 8.75 14.32 17.37
C GLY A 93 8.98 12.83 17.59
N ASP A 94 10.00 12.48 18.37
CA ASP A 94 10.26 11.08 18.76
C ASP A 94 9.07 10.52 19.54
N ALA A 95 8.81 9.22 19.39
CA ALA A 95 7.82 8.46 20.17
C ALA A 95 6.42 9.11 20.18
N SER A 96 5.93 9.51 19.02
CA SER A 96 4.64 10.18 18.82
C SER A 96 3.47 9.22 18.55
N PHE A 97 3.74 8.03 18.01
CA PHE A 97 2.70 7.13 17.51
C PHE A 97 2.75 5.73 18.12
N ASP A 98 1.57 5.09 18.24
CA ASP A 98 1.39 3.72 18.74
C ASP A 98 1.43 2.68 17.61
N LEU A 99 1.19 3.12 16.38
CA LEU A 99 1.21 2.28 15.18
C LEU A 99 1.62 3.13 13.99
N ALA A 100 2.54 2.64 13.17
CA ALA A 100 2.77 3.13 11.82
C ALA A 100 2.31 2.11 10.79
N VAL A 101 1.70 2.59 9.69
CA VAL A 101 1.23 1.76 8.58
C VAL A 101 1.69 2.37 7.26
N THR A 102 2.13 1.53 6.35
CA THR A 102 2.31 1.89 4.94
C THR A 102 1.74 0.79 4.06
N SER A 103 1.12 1.15 2.95
CA SER A 103 0.52 0.17 2.04
C SER A 103 0.90 0.44 0.60
N SER A 104 1.47 -0.58 -0.06
CA SER A 104 1.89 -0.54 -1.48
C SER A 104 2.92 0.55 -1.81
N ALA A 105 3.66 1.04 -0.81
CA ALA A 105 4.60 2.15 -0.97
C ALA A 105 6.04 1.85 -0.52
N TRP A 106 6.28 0.80 0.28
CA TRP A 106 7.59 0.50 0.87
C TRP A 106 8.73 0.50 -0.13
N HIS A 107 8.52 -0.04 -1.31
CA HIS A 107 9.50 -0.13 -2.38
C HIS A 107 9.91 1.23 -3.01
N TRP A 108 9.24 2.31 -2.63
CA TRP A 108 9.60 3.69 -3.00
C TRP A 108 10.52 4.35 -1.98
N PHE A 109 10.60 3.80 -0.77
CA PHE A 109 11.35 4.40 0.33
C PHE A 109 12.84 4.13 0.19
N ARG A 110 13.63 5.14 0.54
CA ARG A 110 15.09 5.02 0.59
C ARG A 110 15.51 4.42 1.93
N GLN A 111 16.05 3.21 1.88
CA GLN A 111 16.55 2.52 3.06
C GLN A 111 18.05 2.82 3.30
N PRO A 112 18.54 2.84 4.56
CA PRO A 112 17.80 2.61 5.82
C PRO A 112 17.14 3.88 6.41
N ASP A 113 17.18 5.02 5.72
CA ASP A 113 16.74 6.31 6.25
C ASP A 113 15.27 6.25 6.67
N ALA A 114 14.40 5.69 5.81
CA ALA A 114 12.98 5.58 6.10
C ALA A 114 12.70 4.66 7.31
N THR A 115 13.36 3.51 7.39
CA THR A 115 13.19 2.58 8.52
C THR A 115 13.62 3.22 9.85
N ASN A 116 14.74 3.95 9.86
CA ASN A 116 15.22 4.65 11.03
C ASN A 116 14.26 5.75 11.47
N GLU A 117 13.73 6.50 10.53
CA GLU A 117 12.82 7.61 10.78
C GLU A 117 11.45 7.11 11.30
N ILE A 118 10.93 6.04 10.74
CA ILE A 118 9.73 5.37 11.22
C ILE A 118 9.94 4.86 12.66
N ALA A 119 11.07 4.22 12.92
CA ALA A 119 11.40 3.76 14.28
C ALA A 119 11.54 4.92 15.27
N ARG A 120 12.04 6.09 14.85
CA ARG A 120 12.17 7.28 15.69
C ARG A 120 10.81 7.80 16.17
N VAL A 121 9.84 7.91 15.25
CA VAL A 121 8.52 8.48 15.56
C VAL A 121 7.59 7.50 16.28
N LEU A 122 7.88 6.22 16.29
CA LEU A 122 7.12 5.22 17.02
C LEU A 122 7.50 5.20 18.51
N ARG A 123 6.51 4.99 19.37
CA ARG A 123 6.70 4.72 20.80
C ARG A 123 7.41 3.38 21.02
N ASN A 124 7.96 3.16 22.21
CA ASN A 124 8.46 1.83 22.58
C ASN A 124 7.30 0.81 22.52
N ASP A 125 7.59 -0.39 22.03
CA ASP A 125 6.65 -1.48 21.85
C ASP A 125 5.51 -1.18 20.84
N ALA A 126 5.60 -0.04 20.14
CA ALA A 126 4.70 0.32 19.06
C ALA A 126 4.89 -0.59 17.85
N ARG A 127 3.84 -0.69 17.05
CA ARG A 127 3.80 -1.60 15.89
C ARG A 127 4.09 -0.88 14.58
N LEU A 128 4.70 -1.60 13.65
CA LEU A 128 4.78 -1.24 12.23
C LEU A 128 4.04 -2.28 11.39
N LEU A 129 3.24 -1.84 10.42
CA LEU A 129 2.63 -2.67 9.39
C LEU A 129 3.10 -2.20 8.02
N VAL A 130 3.77 -3.07 7.29
CA VAL A 130 4.11 -2.88 5.87
C VAL A 130 3.20 -3.77 5.05
N LEU A 131 2.27 -3.20 4.32
CA LEU A 131 1.19 -3.91 3.64
C LEU A 131 1.27 -3.77 2.12
N ALA A 132 0.76 -4.75 1.40
CA ALA A 132 0.50 -4.69 -0.03
C ALA A 132 -0.80 -5.44 -0.34
N ASN A 133 -1.73 -4.81 -1.07
CA ASN A 133 -3.00 -5.40 -1.46
C ASN A 133 -3.04 -5.55 -2.98
N GLY A 134 -3.27 -6.76 -3.47
CA GLY A 134 -3.22 -7.03 -4.90
C GLY A 134 -3.86 -8.35 -5.29
N PHE A 135 -3.74 -8.69 -6.56
CA PHE A 135 -4.21 -9.96 -7.10
C PHE A 135 -3.42 -11.14 -6.53
N ASP A 136 -4.11 -12.26 -6.33
CA ASP A 136 -3.47 -13.53 -6.01
C ASP A 136 -2.74 -14.08 -7.23
N ARG A 137 -1.41 -13.99 -7.21
CA ARG A 137 -0.55 -14.43 -8.33
C ARG A 137 -0.45 -15.95 -8.48
N ARG A 138 -0.99 -16.71 -7.53
CA ARG A 138 -1.06 -18.18 -7.64
C ARG A 138 -2.09 -18.60 -8.70
N GLU A 139 -3.01 -17.70 -9.04
CA GLU A 139 -3.96 -17.87 -10.15
C GLU A 139 -3.26 -17.54 -11.47
N PRO A 140 -3.05 -18.52 -12.39
CA PRO A 140 -2.26 -18.30 -13.61
C PRO A 140 -2.79 -17.15 -14.48
N TRP A 141 -4.13 -17.06 -14.65
CA TRP A 141 -4.74 -16.01 -15.44
C TRP A 141 -4.52 -14.59 -14.89
N LEU A 142 -4.38 -14.45 -13.54
CA LEU A 142 -4.03 -13.18 -12.89
C LEU A 142 -2.55 -12.86 -13.05
N ALA A 143 -1.69 -13.86 -13.04
CA ALA A 143 -0.26 -13.67 -13.31
C ALA A 143 -0.07 -13.16 -14.76
N ASP A 144 -0.74 -13.76 -15.74
CA ASP A 144 -0.71 -13.33 -17.14
C ASP A 144 -1.29 -11.91 -17.30
N LEU A 145 -2.39 -11.61 -16.61
CA LEU A 145 -2.99 -10.29 -16.62
C LEU A 145 -2.03 -9.23 -16.05
N LEU A 146 -1.34 -9.54 -14.96
CA LEU A 146 -0.37 -8.64 -14.33
C LEU A 146 0.85 -8.39 -15.21
N ALA A 147 1.26 -9.33 -16.05
CA ALA A 147 2.36 -9.15 -16.99
C ALA A 147 2.07 -8.06 -18.04
N LEU A 148 0.80 -7.75 -18.33
CA LEU A 148 0.43 -6.68 -19.25
C LEU A 148 0.72 -5.26 -18.74
N ARG A 149 0.83 -5.08 -17.43
CA ARG A 149 1.06 -3.74 -16.83
C ARG A 149 2.52 -3.29 -16.90
N GLU A 150 3.45 -4.23 -16.84
CA GLU A 150 4.89 -4.01 -16.83
C GLU A 150 5.58 -5.23 -17.45
N PRO A 151 5.73 -5.29 -18.78
CA PRO A 151 6.35 -6.44 -19.47
C PRO A 151 7.76 -6.76 -18.96
N ASP A 152 8.49 -5.75 -18.49
CA ASP A 152 9.85 -5.87 -17.96
C ASP A 152 9.92 -5.96 -16.42
N ASP A 153 8.78 -5.88 -15.72
CA ASP A 153 8.75 -6.01 -14.26
C ASP A 153 8.84 -7.48 -13.85
N GLN A 154 10.04 -8.02 -13.94
CA GLN A 154 10.43 -9.28 -13.32
C GLN A 154 10.59 -9.16 -11.81
N SER A 155 10.07 -8.10 -11.17
CA SER A 155 10.18 -7.92 -9.73
C SER A 155 9.47 -9.07 -9.03
N ASP A 156 10.27 -9.99 -8.57
CA ASP A 156 9.85 -11.10 -7.74
C ASP A 156 9.23 -10.55 -6.46
N VAL A 157 7.94 -10.81 -6.28
CA VAL A 157 7.21 -10.36 -5.09
C VAL A 157 7.79 -10.98 -3.82
N ALA A 158 8.34 -12.21 -3.92
CA ALA A 158 9.05 -12.85 -2.83
C ALA A 158 10.35 -12.09 -2.50
N LYS A 159 11.07 -11.63 -3.52
CA LYS A 159 12.26 -10.79 -3.34
C LYS A 159 11.93 -9.47 -2.63
N ARG A 160 10.87 -8.76 -3.04
CA ARG A 160 10.45 -7.51 -2.37
C ARG A 160 10.02 -7.72 -0.91
N ALA A 161 9.38 -8.85 -0.60
CA ALA A 161 9.03 -9.18 0.78
C ALA A 161 10.27 -9.46 1.62
N HIS A 162 11.25 -10.17 1.06
CA HIS A 162 12.52 -10.45 1.71
C HIS A 162 13.35 -9.17 1.92
N GLU A 163 13.44 -8.33 0.90
CA GLU A 163 14.08 -7.00 1.01
C GLU A 163 13.44 -6.16 2.12
N ALA A 164 12.10 -6.14 2.22
CA ALA A 164 11.41 -5.42 3.27
C ALA A 164 11.70 -6.00 4.68
N GLU A 165 11.87 -7.31 4.81
CA GLU A 165 12.27 -7.95 6.07
C GLU A 165 13.70 -7.57 6.46
N ASP A 166 14.63 -7.56 5.50
CA ASP A 166 16.01 -7.14 5.70
C ASP A 166 16.09 -5.66 6.12
N ASP A 167 15.30 -4.79 5.48
CA ASP A 167 15.22 -3.37 5.80
C ASP A 167 14.79 -3.10 7.26
N LEU A 168 13.99 -3.98 7.85
CA LEU A 168 13.52 -3.85 9.24
C LEU A 168 14.56 -4.30 10.27
N THR A 169 15.56 -5.06 9.82
CA THR A 169 16.58 -5.65 10.71
C THR A 169 17.38 -4.54 11.44
N GLY A 170 17.51 -4.68 12.75
CA GLY A 170 18.25 -3.75 13.61
C GLY A 170 17.42 -2.62 14.20
N SER A 171 16.32 -2.20 13.56
CA SER A 171 15.40 -1.18 14.09
C SER A 171 14.11 -1.75 14.66
N PHE A 172 13.73 -2.96 14.22
CA PHE A 172 12.52 -3.66 14.61
C PHE A 172 12.81 -5.10 15.05
N VAL A 173 11.90 -5.66 15.86
CA VAL A 173 11.93 -7.05 16.34
C VAL A 173 10.57 -7.71 16.08
N ASP A 174 10.48 -9.01 16.33
CA ASP A 174 9.23 -9.79 16.17
C ASP A 174 8.58 -9.63 14.79
N VAL A 175 9.43 -9.58 13.77
CA VAL A 175 8.98 -9.47 12.38
C VAL A 175 8.21 -10.75 12.01
N ALA A 176 6.97 -10.59 11.58
CA ALA A 176 6.12 -11.71 11.17
C ALA A 176 5.33 -11.37 9.92
N THR A 177 5.19 -12.37 9.05
CA THR A 177 4.45 -12.24 7.78
C THR A 177 2.95 -12.15 8.02
N ILE A 178 2.29 -11.29 7.24
CA ILE A 178 0.84 -11.19 7.10
C ILE A 178 0.47 -11.76 5.73
N MET A 179 -0.52 -12.65 5.69
CA MET A 179 -1.10 -13.16 4.44
C MET A 179 -2.60 -13.37 4.64
N ILE A 180 -3.40 -12.60 3.92
CA ILE A 180 -4.86 -12.62 4.00
C ILE A 180 -5.42 -12.82 2.60
N PRO A 181 -5.80 -14.05 2.22
CA PRO A 181 -6.53 -14.28 0.98
C PRO A 181 -7.96 -13.75 1.10
N TRP A 182 -8.48 -13.16 0.03
CA TRP A 182 -9.84 -12.63 -0.02
C TRP A 182 -10.36 -12.58 -1.45
N THR A 183 -11.64 -12.33 -1.61
CA THR A 183 -12.29 -12.29 -2.91
C THR A 183 -12.86 -10.90 -3.17
N TRP A 184 -12.67 -10.41 -4.40
CA TRP A 184 -13.13 -9.10 -4.83
C TRP A 184 -14.05 -9.22 -6.05
N SER A 185 -15.35 -9.08 -5.87
CA SER A 185 -16.32 -9.16 -6.96
C SER A 185 -16.32 -7.86 -7.77
N ARG A 186 -16.01 -7.94 -9.08
CA ARG A 186 -15.88 -6.78 -9.98
C ARG A 186 -16.32 -7.10 -11.40
N SER A 187 -16.73 -6.04 -12.12
CA SER A 187 -16.97 -6.15 -13.56
C SER A 187 -15.64 -6.08 -14.33
N HIS A 188 -15.68 -6.56 -15.59
CA HIS A 188 -14.53 -6.45 -16.50
C HIS A 188 -14.05 -5.00 -16.61
N GLU A 189 -14.95 -4.04 -16.79
CA GLU A 189 -14.58 -2.64 -16.96
C GLU A 189 -13.93 -2.05 -15.68
N GLN A 190 -14.39 -2.46 -14.48
CA GLN A 190 -13.75 -2.04 -13.24
C GLN A 190 -12.32 -2.55 -13.12
N ILE A 191 -12.03 -3.77 -13.60
CA ILE A 191 -10.67 -4.30 -13.65
C ILE A 191 -9.81 -3.54 -14.68
N VAL A 192 -10.37 -3.23 -15.86
CA VAL A 192 -9.67 -2.39 -16.85
C VAL A 192 -9.31 -1.03 -16.26
N ARG A 193 -10.26 -0.37 -15.58
CA ARG A 193 -10.00 0.92 -14.91
C ARG A 193 -8.97 0.82 -13.79
N LEU A 194 -8.96 -0.27 -13.03
CA LEU A 194 -7.90 -0.53 -12.07
C LEU A 194 -6.52 -0.57 -12.76
N PHE A 195 -6.42 -1.25 -13.92
CA PHE A 195 -5.16 -1.34 -14.67
C PHE A 195 -4.64 0.03 -15.08
N SER A 196 -5.51 0.95 -15.50
CA SER A 196 -5.13 2.31 -15.86
C SER A 196 -4.55 3.13 -14.69
N THR A 197 -4.64 2.63 -13.46
CA THR A 197 -4.06 3.26 -12.25
C THR A 197 -2.70 2.69 -11.84
N TYR A 198 -2.13 1.73 -12.56
CA TYR A 198 -0.78 1.25 -12.28
C TYR A 198 0.29 2.19 -12.85
N SER A 199 1.38 2.39 -12.12
CA SER A 199 2.45 3.33 -12.50
C SER A 199 3.04 3.06 -13.89
N GLY A 200 3.19 1.78 -14.25
CA GLY A 200 3.63 1.39 -15.58
C GLY A 200 2.66 1.84 -16.68
N VAL A 201 1.35 1.74 -16.44
CA VAL A 201 0.32 2.14 -17.40
C VAL A 201 0.13 3.65 -17.46
N ILE A 202 0.16 4.34 -16.32
CA ILE A 202 0.06 5.82 -16.25
C ILE A 202 1.13 6.49 -17.11
N THR A 203 2.33 5.93 -17.15
CA THR A 203 3.47 6.49 -17.87
C THR A 203 3.51 6.14 -19.36
N MET A 204 2.61 5.31 -19.87
CA MET A 204 2.44 4.98 -21.28
C MET A 204 1.88 6.16 -22.08
N SER A 205 2.15 6.20 -23.38
CA SER A 205 1.42 7.06 -24.32
C SER A 205 -0.07 6.69 -24.39
N ALA A 206 -0.93 7.59 -24.88
CA ALA A 206 -2.36 7.30 -25.02
C ALA A 206 -2.62 6.03 -25.86
N HIS A 207 -1.90 5.88 -26.98
CA HIS A 207 -2.02 4.72 -27.88
C HIS A 207 -1.63 3.40 -27.17
N GLU A 208 -0.52 3.40 -26.41
CA GLU A 208 -0.08 2.21 -25.67
C GLU A 208 -1.09 1.84 -24.57
N ARG A 209 -1.66 2.84 -23.89
CA ARG A 209 -2.72 2.59 -22.88
C ARG A 209 -3.96 1.95 -23.50
N ASP A 210 -4.44 2.50 -24.64
CA ASP A 210 -5.60 1.93 -25.34
C ASP A 210 -5.35 0.48 -25.75
N GLN A 211 -4.14 0.16 -26.23
CA GLN A 211 -3.74 -1.21 -26.56
C GLN A 211 -3.69 -2.11 -25.32
N ALA A 212 -3.10 -1.63 -24.22
CA ALA A 212 -3.03 -2.38 -22.97
C ALA A 212 -4.43 -2.66 -22.41
N GLU A 213 -5.33 -1.66 -22.40
CA GLU A 213 -6.71 -1.83 -21.96
C GLU A 213 -7.46 -2.86 -22.80
N GLU A 214 -7.29 -2.87 -24.14
CA GLU A 214 -7.96 -3.85 -25.00
C GLU A 214 -7.41 -5.27 -24.79
N LEU A 215 -6.10 -5.40 -24.54
CA LEU A 215 -5.52 -6.70 -24.16
C LEU A 215 -6.10 -7.21 -22.84
N VAL A 216 -6.23 -6.34 -21.84
CA VAL A 216 -6.88 -6.66 -20.55
C VAL A 216 -8.32 -7.10 -20.79
N ARG A 217 -9.12 -6.35 -21.58
CA ARG A 217 -10.51 -6.72 -21.90
C ARG A 217 -10.60 -8.07 -22.59
N LYS A 218 -9.71 -8.33 -23.56
CA LYS A 218 -9.66 -9.63 -24.27
C LYS A 218 -9.39 -10.78 -23.31
N GLN A 219 -8.42 -10.62 -22.40
CA GLN A 219 -8.05 -11.67 -21.45
C GLN A 219 -9.19 -11.93 -20.45
N LEU A 220 -9.82 -10.86 -19.92
CA LEU A 220 -10.96 -10.98 -19.02
C LEU A 220 -12.16 -11.69 -19.68
N ARG A 221 -12.50 -11.34 -20.93
CA ARG A 221 -13.55 -12.03 -21.70
C ARG A 221 -13.23 -13.50 -21.94
N GLY A 222 -11.96 -13.84 -22.09
CA GLY A 222 -11.53 -15.24 -22.20
C GLY A 222 -11.65 -16.03 -20.90
N HIS A 223 -11.59 -15.33 -19.75
CA HIS A 223 -11.70 -15.93 -18.42
C HIS A 223 -13.16 -16.08 -17.95
N SER A 224 -14.00 -15.06 -18.17
CA SER A 224 -15.40 -15.07 -17.75
C SER A 224 -16.31 -14.38 -18.76
N THR A 225 -17.49 -14.96 -18.99
CA THR A 225 -18.56 -14.34 -19.79
C THR A 225 -19.56 -13.56 -18.93
N SER A 226 -19.43 -13.62 -17.61
CA SER A 226 -20.29 -12.89 -16.67
C SER A 226 -19.84 -11.42 -16.57
N ASP A 227 -20.79 -10.50 -16.52
CA ASP A 227 -20.51 -9.08 -16.34
C ASP A 227 -19.77 -8.79 -15.04
N THR A 228 -20.04 -9.55 -13.99
CA THR A 228 -19.38 -9.48 -12.68
C THR A 228 -18.87 -10.86 -12.30
N PHE A 229 -17.67 -10.94 -11.80
CA PHE A 229 -17.04 -12.18 -11.36
C PHE A 229 -16.12 -11.96 -10.17
N ASP A 230 -15.81 -13.06 -9.49
CA ASP A 230 -14.96 -13.05 -8.32
C ASP A 230 -13.49 -13.10 -8.72
N VAL A 231 -12.74 -12.13 -8.24
CA VAL A 231 -11.31 -11.99 -8.47
C VAL A 231 -10.57 -12.39 -7.20
N PRO A 232 -9.76 -13.45 -7.23
CA PRO A 232 -8.90 -13.83 -6.12
C PRO A 232 -7.87 -12.74 -5.80
N MET A 233 -7.84 -12.31 -4.56
CA MET A 233 -6.99 -11.25 -4.06
C MET A 233 -6.16 -11.74 -2.87
N GLU A 234 -5.06 -11.08 -2.64
CA GLU A 234 -4.22 -11.32 -1.47
C GLU A 234 -3.72 -10.00 -0.89
N MET A 235 -3.98 -9.79 0.40
CA MET A 235 -3.23 -8.79 1.16
C MET A 235 -2.08 -9.49 1.87
N ARG A 236 -0.88 -9.04 1.60
CA ARG A 236 0.35 -9.54 2.22
C ARG A 236 1.13 -8.42 2.86
N GLY A 237 2.03 -8.76 3.76
CA GLY A 237 2.89 -7.76 4.39
C GLY A 237 3.66 -8.31 5.56
N LEU A 238 4.23 -7.39 6.32
CA LEU A 238 4.97 -7.64 7.54
C LEU A 238 4.35 -6.85 8.68
N ARG A 239 4.34 -7.46 9.85
CA ARG A 239 4.18 -6.76 11.12
C ARG A 239 5.50 -6.82 11.87
N ALA A 240 5.84 -5.75 12.56
CA ALA A 240 7.05 -5.68 13.36
C ALA A 240 6.80 -4.82 14.61
N ILE A 241 7.63 -4.98 15.63
CA ILE A 241 7.57 -4.23 16.88
C ILE A 241 8.83 -3.36 17.01
N ARG A 242 8.65 -2.08 17.35
CA ARG A 242 9.76 -1.25 17.75
C ARG A 242 10.23 -1.65 19.16
N PRO A 243 11.47 -2.13 19.36
CA PRO A 243 11.91 -2.55 20.67
C PRO A 243 12.05 -1.36 21.63
N ALA A 244 11.84 -1.59 22.92
CA ALA A 244 12.23 -0.63 23.96
C ALA A 244 13.74 -0.39 23.93
N ARG A 245 14.19 0.85 24.09
CA ARG A 245 15.62 1.26 23.96
C ARG A 245 16.62 0.46 24.80
N HIS A 246 16.15 -0.34 25.77
CA HIS A 246 17.02 -1.16 26.62
C HIS A 246 17.37 -2.55 26.04
N MET A 247 16.74 -3.00 24.97
CA MET A 247 16.99 -4.33 24.36
C MET A 247 18.07 -4.34 23.27
N VAL A 248 18.51 -3.23 22.77
CA VAL A 248 19.61 -3.17 21.79
C VAL A 248 20.94 -3.25 22.54
N ARG A 249 21.25 -4.43 23.12
CA ARG A 249 22.62 -4.72 23.56
C ARG A 249 23.44 -5.01 22.30
N ARG A 250 24.50 -4.19 22.13
CA ARG A 250 25.56 -4.45 21.15
C ARG A 250 26.01 -5.92 21.26
N ARG A 251 25.89 -6.66 20.18
CA ARG A 251 26.68 -7.87 19.96
C ARG A 251 27.93 -7.53 19.18
#